data_235c199677006f1884105e27d3cf08f3
#
_entry.id   235c199677006f1884105e27d3cf08f3
#
_cell.length_a   1.000
_cell.length_b   1.000
_cell.length_c   1.000
_cell.angle_alpha   90.00
_cell.angle_beta   90.00
_cell.angle_gamma   90.00
#
_symmetry.space_group_name_H-M   'P 1'
#
loop_
_entity.id
_entity.type
_entity.pdbx_description
1 polymer ?
#
loop_
_entity_poly.entity_id
_entity_poly.type
_entity_poly.pdbx_seq_one_letter_code
_entity_poly.pdbx_strand_id
1 'polypeptide(L)'
;MRPSSLYSPWARAAVAGAAAAGLAAAGLAGVAHAADGQAPLPVTITGTDRVDLALDGAEGEPGEPQIQLGLTGPGEYDPDSDTDPEPIPNSGYEVTIDATALKGFAKVGLPRSCDVDGLVAVCRSSSLYPGASYNPYWSVRLDLLESAEAGDHGTVKVTGEGEGLAFNEHTVDVLVGGPELLQKKLPAQPAGFEAGDTYRAPLGFRNVGAMSAHGVVLRLAGSRGLSFPDSYDNCSYAEENKDNLIRYRQVALCTFEGDFEPGAAYELSEPIGVKTADFALGDIFSYGFDAIGAEGADTLRAGGGHRQGSGETLTLKPVGSGQSGDYTKYAEIDLATGNTYDLDLTGARVAGEQGETVTVDVGLSNHGPAWLGSLRAGGEPIGFTVRIPEGASVVESPCRPVNDETPDEYLCFADTPFLEDDARTFPFKLRIDKVVPGAKGKISLPDFDNPREGDPSNDTGWIVLNGTGDEETPGDSGGSTGGTDSTGGTGTDGGSDSAGTTGGGSQTTGGTGTAGGSDTAGGTTGGTGGQSPQGGGGDGLLASTGSTALLASAAAALALAAGGVLFVVARRRRAGGAA
;
A
#
# COMPACT_ATOMS: atom_id res chain seq x y z
N MET A 1 -16.62 -74.44 -1.99
CA MET A 1 -15.84 -74.94 -3.14
C MET A 1 -15.05 -73.77 -3.73
N ARG A 2 -13.73 -73.79 -3.52
CA ARG A 2 -12.76 -73.02 -4.32
C ARG A 2 -12.51 -73.81 -5.63
N PRO A 3 -12.08 -73.20 -6.73
CA PRO A 3 -10.68 -72.91 -6.94
C PRO A 3 -10.42 -71.54 -7.61
N SER A 4 -9.36 -70.91 -7.23
CA SER A 4 -7.96 -70.79 -7.74
C SER A 4 -7.78 -69.89 -8.94
N SER A 5 -7.22 -68.72 -8.71
CA SER A 5 -5.88 -68.21 -9.06
C SER A 5 -5.51 -68.19 -10.52
N LEU A 6 -5.11 -67.01 -11.01
CA LEU A 6 -3.88 -66.85 -11.79
C LEU A 6 -3.38 -65.40 -11.69
N TYR A 7 -2.22 -65.24 -11.09
CA TYR A 7 -1.33 -64.12 -11.11
C TYR A 7 -0.80 -63.87 -12.53
N SER A 8 -0.71 -62.60 -12.93
CA SER A 8 0.33 -62.18 -13.85
C SER A 8 0.84 -60.78 -13.46
N PRO A 9 2.10 -60.63 -13.09
CA PRO A 9 2.76 -59.38 -12.87
C PRO A 9 3.49 -58.97 -14.17
N TRP A 10 3.67 -57.70 -14.41
CA TRP A 10 4.50 -56.97 -15.37
C TRP A 10 3.65 -55.89 -16.03
N ALA A 11 3.82 -54.60 -15.77
CA ALA A 11 5.00 -53.78 -15.91
C ALA A 11 4.84 -52.48 -15.13
N ARG A 12 5.76 -52.25 -14.20
CA ARG A 12 6.07 -50.90 -13.72
C ARG A 12 6.88 -50.20 -14.81
N ALA A 13 6.23 -49.33 -15.59
CA ALA A 13 6.92 -48.33 -16.38
C ALA A 13 7.09 -47.08 -15.49
N ALA A 14 8.27 -46.94 -14.95
CA ALA A 14 8.73 -45.66 -14.40
C ALA A 14 8.89 -44.71 -15.61
N VAL A 15 7.96 -43.79 -15.78
CA VAL A 15 8.19 -42.60 -16.59
C VAL A 15 8.90 -41.59 -15.71
N ALA A 16 10.22 -41.63 -15.76
CA ALA A 16 11.04 -40.51 -15.37
C ALA A 16 10.77 -39.39 -16.39
N GLY A 17 9.94 -38.46 -16.01
CA GLY A 17 9.78 -37.20 -16.72
C GLY A 17 11.10 -36.43 -16.61
N ALA A 18 11.88 -36.47 -17.66
CA ALA A 18 12.97 -35.56 -17.87
C ALA A 18 12.37 -34.15 -17.98
N ALA A 19 12.61 -33.32 -16.98
CA ALA A 19 12.51 -31.88 -17.14
C ALA A 19 13.51 -31.49 -18.22
N ALA A 20 13.04 -31.40 -19.44
CA ALA A 20 13.79 -30.79 -20.51
C ALA A 20 13.81 -29.28 -20.24
N ALA A 21 14.88 -28.83 -19.59
CA ALA A 21 15.32 -27.46 -19.72
C ALA A 21 15.55 -27.23 -21.22
N GLY A 22 14.56 -26.67 -21.88
CA GLY A 22 14.64 -26.17 -23.25
C GLY A 22 15.51 -24.93 -23.26
N LEU A 23 16.81 -25.11 -23.20
CA LEU A 23 17.78 -24.12 -23.72
C LEU A 23 17.57 -24.12 -25.24
N ALA A 24 16.68 -23.26 -25.71
CA ALA A 24 16.64 -22.88 -27.09
C ALA A 24 18.01 -22.26 -27.42
N ALA A 25 18.79 -22.98 -28.17
CA ALA A 25 19.98 -22.45 -28.82
C ALA A 25 19.52 -21.44 -29.88
N ALA A 26 19.27 -20.21 -29.47
CA ALA A 26 19.17 -19.07 -30.36
C ALA A 26 20.57 -18.80 -30.89
N GLY A 27 20.63 -18.68 -32.21
CA GLY A 27 21.81 -18.63 -33.02
C GLY A 27 22.89 -17.65 -32.53
N LEU A 28 24.05 -18.19 -32.32
CA LEU A 28 25.30 -17.45 -32.20
C LEU A 28 25.63 -16.75 -33.52
N ALA A 29 25.18 -15.50 -33.68
CA ALA A 29 25.71 -14.58 -34.64
C ALA A 29 26.28 -13.38 -33.89
N GLY A 30 27.55 -13.42 -33.60
CA GLY A 30 28.28 -12.33 -32.97
C GLY A 30 29.26 -12.85 -31.92
N VAL A 31 30.39 -13.40 -32.31
CA VAL A 31 31.54 -13.64 -31.42
C VAL A 31 32.12 -12.27 -31.02
N ALA A 32 31.57 -11.69 -29.98
CA ALA A 32 32.28 -10.66 -29.25
C ALA A 32 33.45 -11.32 -28.52
N HIS A 33 34.64 -10.84 -28.75
CA HIS A 33 35.84 -11.25 -28.04
C HIS A 33 35.66 -10.86 -26.55
N ALA A 34 35.40 -11.84 -25.72
CA ALA A 34 35.52 -11.68 -24.27
C ALA A 34 37.00 -11.49 -23.94
N ALA A 35 37.39 -10.28 -23.62
CA ALA A 35 38.58 -10.01 -22.87
C ALA A 35 38.30 -10.45 -21.42
N ASP A 36 39.11 -11.34 -20.89
CA ASP A 36 39.13 -11.82 -19.51
C ASP A 36 37.93 -12.62 -19.01
N GLY A 37 37.70 -13.83 -19.50
CA GLY A 37 37.05 -14.98 -18.82
C GLY A 37 35.89 -14.77 -17.85
N GLN A 38 35.33 -13.58 -17.73
CA GLN A 38 34.24 -13.22 -16.86
C GLN A 38 32.89 -13.42 -17.60
N ALA A 39 31.95 -14.14 -16.97
CA ALA A 39 30.65 -14.32 -17.56
C ALA A 39 29.95 -12.94 -17.73
N PRO A 40 29.18 -12.74 -18.83
CA PRO A 40 28.45 -11.50 -19.03
C PRO A 40 27.48 -11.22 -17.87
N LEU A 41 27.37 -9.97 -17.47
CA LEU A 41 26.48 -9.53 -16.41
C LEU A 41 25.02 -9.56 -16.89
N PRO A 42 24.10 -10.19 -16.16
CA PRO A 42 22.71 -10.28 -16.57
C PRO A 42 22.00 -8.92 -16.43
N VAL A 43 21.32 -8.51 -17.49
CA VAL A 43 20.46 -7.32 -17.52
C VAL A 43 19.07 -7.75 -17.91
N THR A 44 18.07 -7.35 -17.11
CA THR A 44 16.68 -7.74 -17.37
C THR A 44 15.91 -6.56 -17.96
N ILE A 45 15.37 -6.75 -19.17
CA ILE A 45 14.36 -5.86 -19.75
C ILE A 45 13.02 -6.27 -19.15
N THR A 46 12.32 -5.32 -18.55
CA THR A 46 11.02 -5.49 -17.90
C THR A 46 10.00 -4.53 -18.48
N GLY A 47 8.73 -4.80 -18.31
CA GLY A 47 7.69 -3.87 -18.72
C GLY A 47 6.34 -4.50 -18.92
N THR A 48 5.52 -3.83 -19.72
CA THR A 48 4.21 -4.30 -20.14
C THR A 48 4.35 -5.54 -21.02
N ASP A 49 3.62 -6.62 -20.71
CA ASP A 49 3.62 -7.84 -21.52
C ASP A 49 2.54 -7.81 -22.61
N ARG A 50 1.42 -7.10 -22.38
CA ARG A 50 0.30 -7.01 -23.29
C ARG A 50 -0.40 -5.66 -23.22
N VAL A 51 -0.87 -5.18 -24.38
CA VAL A 51 -1.72 -3.99 -24.53
C VAL A 51 -2.91 -4.34 -25.41
N ASP A 52 -4.11 -4.12 -24.90
CA ASP A 52 -5.35 -4.19 -25.66
C ASP A 52 -5.76 -2.77 -26.06
N LEU A 53 -5.86 -2.51 -27.39
CA LEU A 53 -6.27 -1.23 -27.94
C LEU A 53 -7.79 -1.24 -28.13
N ALA A 54 -8.50 -0.37 -27.40
CA ALA A 54 -9.94 -0.24 -27.52
C ALA A 54 -10.34 0.34 -28.88
N LEU A 55 -11.34 -0.23 -29.54
CA LEU A 55 -11.93 0.37 -30.73
C LEU A 55 -12.74 1.62 -30.37
N ASP A 56 -12.86 2.57 -31.31
CA ASP A 56 -13.67 3.77 -31.12
C ASP A 56 -15.11 3.41 -30.75
N GLY A 57 -15.63 4.03 -29.69
CA GLY A 57 -16.96 3.77 -29.16
C GLY A 57 -17.03 2.77 -28.01
N ALA A 58 -15.89 2.21 -27.57
CA ALA A 58 -15.81 1.46 -26.32
C ALA A 58 -16.19 2.36 -25.12
N GLU A 59 -17.04 1.85 -24.24
CA GLU A 59 -17.40 2.56 -23.01
C GLU A 59 -16.20 2.57 -22.05
N GLY A 60 -15.56 3.70 -21.84
CA GLY A 60 -14.44 3.87 -20.93
C GLY A 60 -13.78 5.22 -21.13
N GLU A 61 -13.08 5.73 -20.11
CA GLU A 61 -12.23 6.90 -20.29
C GLU A 61 -11.04 6.53 -21.17
N PRO A 62 -10.78 7.25 -22.28
CA PRO A 62 -9.65 6.97 -23.14
C PRO A 62 -8.35 7.34 -22.39
N GLY A 63 -7.76 6.36 -21.73
CA GLY A 63 -6.35 6.44 -21.40
C GLY A 63 -5.58 6.22 -22.69
N GLU A 64 -4.62 7.07 -23.01
CA GLU A 64 -3.69 6.79 -24.11
C GLU A 64 -2.96 5.48 -23.77
N PRO A 65 -3.19 4.37 -24.50
CA PRO A 65 -2.52 3.11 -24.21
C PRO A 65 -1.02 3.26 -24.42
N GLN A 66 -0.26 2.83 -23.41
CA GLN A 66 1.19 2.98 -23.40
C GLN A 66 1.86 1.67 -23.00
N ILE A 67 2.90 1.33 -23.72
CA ILE A 67 3.85 0.30 -23.30
C ILE A 67 4.89 0.96 -22.41
N GLN A 68 5.02 0.49 -21.18
CA GLN A 68 6.06 0.91 -20.25
C GLN A 68 7.19 -0.10 -20.28
N LEU A 69 8.42 0.35 -20.50
CA LEU A 69 9.61 -0.48 -20.56
C LEU A 69 10.65 0.03 -19.57
N GLY A 70 11.34 -0.86 -18.90
CA GLY A 70 12.40 -0.54 -17.96
C GLY A 70 13.56 -1.52 -18.01
N LEU A 71 14.64 -1.21 -17.33
CA LEU A 71 15.80 -2.09 -17.16
C LEU A 71 16.08 -2.33 -15.70
N THR A 72 16.44 -3.57 -15.38
CA THR A 72 17.00 -3.95 -14.10
C THR A 72 18.42 -4.42 -14.30
N GLY A 73 19.38 -3.70 -13.75
CA GLY A 73 20.78 -4.06 -13.75
C GLY A 73 21.11 -5.12 -12.69
N PRO A 74 22.27 -5.79 -12.81
CA PRO A 74 22.72 -6.77 -11.83
C PRO A 74 23.02 -6.12 -10.48
N GLY A 75 22.71 -6.82 -9.39
CA GLY A 75 22.86 -6.34 -8.01
C GLY A 75 21.59 -5.67 -7.47
N GLU A 76 21.60 -5.43 -6.17
CA GLU A 76 20.52 -4.75 -5.47
C GLU A 76 20.92 -3.29 -5.20
N TYR A 77 19.94 -2.41 -5.26
CA TYR A 77 20.05 -1.04 -4.80
C TYR A 77 19.45 -0.97 -3.40
N ASP A 78 20.24 -0.42 -2.46
CA ASP A 78 19.76 -0.15 -1.10
C ASP A 78 19.17 1.26 -1.06
N PRO A 79 17.83 1.42 -0.98
CA PRO A 79 17.18 2.72 -0.94
C PRO A 79 17.44 3.50 0.35
N ASP A 80 17.92 2.82 1.41
CA ASP A 80 18.24 3.43 2.71
C ASP A 80 19.71 3.90 2.79
N SER A 81 20.48 3.71 1.71
CA SER A 81 21.85 4.21 1.61
C SER A 81 21.88 5.72 1.41
N ASP A 82 22.65 6.43 2.23
CA ASP A 82 22.89 7.88 2.08
C ASP A 82 23.70 8.25 0.81
N THR A 83 24.10 7.28 0.00
CA THR A 83 24.90 7.47 -1.21
C THR A 83 24.17 6.99 -2.45
N ASP A 84 24.17 7.83 -3.50
CA ASP A 84 23.69 7.42 -4.82
C ASP A 84 24.49 6.21 -5.32
N PRO A 85 23.86 5.24 -5.98
CA PRO A 85 24.56 4.09 -6.52
C PRO A 85 25.56 4.52 -7.59
N GLU A 86 26.73 3.90 -7.57
CA GLU A 86 27.70 4.08 -8.63
C GLU A 86 27.28 3.26 -9.87
N PRO A 87 27.50 3.79 -11.07
CA PRO A 87 27.25 3.05 -12.30
C PRO A 87 28.20 1.84 -12.41
N ILE A 88 27.72 0.76 -12.98
CA ILE A 88 28.52 -0.43 -13.26
C ILE A 88 29.62 -0.05 -14.26
N PRO A 89 30.88 -0.32 -13.97
CA PRO A 89 32.01 0.05 -14.87
C PRO A 89 31.87 -0.57 -16.27
N ASN A 90 32.13 0.21 -17.29
CA ASN A 90 32.11 -0.21 -18.72
C ASN A 90 30.73 -0.78 -19.16
N SER A 91 29.63 -0.26 -18.62
CA SER A 91 28.29 -0.76 -18.84
C SER A 91 27.48 0.03 -19.87
N GLY A 92 28.12 0.60 -20.88
CA GLY A 92 27.43 1.22 -22.00
C GLY A 92 26.59 0.18 -22.77
N TYR A 93 25.40 0.56 -23.17
CA TYR A 93 24.48 -0.35 -23.84
C TYR A 93 23.56 0.35 -24.84
N GLU A 94 22.97 -0.45 -25.72
CA GLU A 94 21.90 -0.06 -26.63
C GLU A 94 20.68 -0.95 -26.39
N VAL A 95 19.49 -0.35 -26.37
CA VAL A 95 18.20 -1.07 -26.36
C VAL A 95 17.47 -0.72 -27.63
N THR A 96 17.09 -1.73 -28.40
CA THR A 96 16.29 -1.60 -29.61
C THR A 96 14.83 -1.95 -29.32
N ILE A 97 13.92 -1.04 -29.65
CA ILE A 97 12.47 -1.20 -29.57
C ILE A 97 11.95 -1.28 -31.01
N ASP A 98 11.50 -2.46 -31.43
CA ASP A 98 10.98 -2.71 -32.78
C ASP A 98 9.46 -2.91 -32.72
N ALA A 99 8.72 -1.93 -33.22
CA ALA A 99 7.28 -1.92 -33.32
C ALA A 99 6.78 -2.11 -34.78
N THR A 100 7.60 -2.62 -35.68
CA THR A 100 7.26 -2.75 -37.11
C THR A 100 6.05 -3.65 -37.37
N ALA A 101 5.78 -4.61 -36.49
CA ALA A 101 4.63 -5.49 -36.60
C ALA A 101 3.28 -4.77 -36.37
N LEU A 102 3.30 -3.53 -35.82
CA LEU A 102 2.08 -2.74 -35.60
C LEU A 102 1.68 -1.85 -36.78
N LYS A 103 2.48 -1.85 -37.85
CA LYS A 103 2.35 -0.93 -39.00
C LYS A 103 0.99 -0.98 -39.70
N GLY A 104 0.15 -1.87 -39.53
CA GLY A 104 -1.12 -1.97 -40.28
C GLY A 104 -2.31 -1.37 -39.54
N PHE A 105 -2.22 -1.28 -38.22
CA PHE A 105 -3.36 -0.96 -37.38
C PHE A 105 -3.07 0.04 -36.25
N ALA A 106 -1.80 0.32 -35.94
CA ALA A 106 -1.46 1.29 -34.89
C ALA A 106 -0.50 2.38 -35.36
N LYS A 107 -0.73 3.59 -34.90
CA LYS A 107 0.21 4.70 -34.93
C LYS A 107 1.05 4.65 -33.66
N VAL A 108 2.36 4.55 -33.82
CA VAL A 108 3.29 4.32 -32.72
C VAL A 108 4.06 5.61 -32.42
N GLY A 109 4.01 6.06 -31.19
CA GLY A 109 4.81 7.16 -30.67
C GLY A 109 6.02 6.63 -29.89
N LEU A 110 7.15 6.45 -30.55
CA LEU A 110 8.40 5.99 -29.95
C LEU A 110 9.05 7.04 -29.04
N PRO A 111 9.92 6.62 -28.07
CA PRO A 111 10.56 7.53 -27.14
C PRO A 111 11.45 8.58 -27.84
N ARG A 112 11.27 9.85 -27.55
CA ARG A 112 12.03 10.96 -28.17
C ARG A 112 13.48 11.02 -27.75
N SER A 113 13.87 10.33 -26.68
CA SER A 113 15.25 10.23 -26.19
C SER A 113 16.10 9.23 -26.98
N CYS A 114 15.50 8.51 -27.91
CA CYS A 114 16.14 7.47 -28.70
C CYS A 114 16.27 7.90 -30.16
N ASP A 115 17.19 7.30 -30.90
CA ASP A 115 17.30 7.47 -32.34
C ASP A 115 16.20 6.66 -33.02
N VAL A 116 15.30 7.31 -33.74
CA VAL A 116 14.11 6.69 -34.34
C VAL A 116 14.24 6.61 -35.86
N ASP A 117 14.09 5.41 -36.40
CA ASP A 117 13.94 5.18 -37.84
C ASP A 117 12.66 4.38 -38.11
N GLY A 118 11.66 5.06 -38.64
CA GLY A 118 10.34 4.48 -38.88
C GLY A 118 9.65 4.02 -37.59
N LEU A 119 9.47 2.72 -37.43
CA LEU A 119 8.88 2.09 -36.23
C LEU A 119 9.90 1.38 -35.35
N VAL A 120 11.18 1.71 -35.51
CA VAL A 120 12.28 1.17 -34.69
C VAL A 120 12.95 2.34 -33.96
N ALA A 121 13.17 2.16 -32.66
CA ALA A 121 13.92 3.10 -31.84
C ALA A 121 15.14 2.43 -31.23
N VAL A 122 16.30 3.11 -31.28
CA VAL A 122 17.54 2.67 -30.64
C VAL A 122 17.89 3.64 -29.53
N CYS A 123 17.83 3.16 -28.30
CA CYS A 123 18.05 3.92 -27.08
C CYS A 123 19.45 3.60 -26.52
N ARG A 124 20.31 4.60 -26.39
CA ARG A 124 21.69 4.42 -25.95
C ARG A 124 21.91 5.01 -24.56
N SER A 125 22.67 4.31 -23.75
CA SER A 125 23.16 4.82 -22.46
C SER A 125 24.64 4.48 -22.29
N SER A 126 25.38 5.38 -21.67
CA SER A 126 26.78 5.14 -21.31
C SER A 126 26.93 4.38 -19.99
N SER A 127 25.88 4.21 -19.23
CA SER A 127 25.92 3.67 -17.87
C SER A 127 24.69 2.84 -17.55
N LEU A 128 24.91 1.73 -16.86
CA LEU A 128 23.88 0.88 -16.24
C LEU A 128 24.09 0.94 -14.73
N TYR A 129 22.99 0.98 -13.97
CA TYR A 129 23.01 1.01 -12.51
C TYR A 129 22.49 -0.30 -11.93
N PRO A 130 22.91 -0.68 -10.69
CA PRO A 130 22.30 -1.81 -9.98
C PRO A 130 20.81 -1.61 -9.74
N GLY A 131 20.04 -2.68 -9.81
CA GLY A 131 18.58 -2.61 -9.66
C GLY A 131 17.88 -1.87 -10.78
N ALA A 132 16.67 -1.39 -10.53
CA ALA A 132 15.83 -0.71 -11.52
C ALA A 132 15.80 0.82 -11.37
N SER A 133 15.97 1.36 -10.16
CA SER A 133 15.60 2.73 -9.79
C SER A 133 16.31 3.86 -10.56
N TYR A 134 17.56 3.63 -10.97
CA TYR A 134 18.39 4.64 -11.66
C TYR A 134 18.53 4.38 -13.17
N ASN A 135 17.92 3.32 -13.67
CA ASN A 135 17.92 3.00 -15.08
C ASN A 135 16.75 3.70 -15.80
N PRO A 136 16.89 3.98 -17.12
CA PRO A 136 15.87 4.71 -17.85
C PRO A 136 14.58 3.90 -18.00
N TYR A 137 13.46 4.64 -18.02
CA TYR A 137 12.17 4.16 -18.45
C TYR A 137 11.85 4.70 -19.84
N TRP A 138 11.26 3.84 -20.66
CA TRP A 138 10.74 4.24 -21.96
C TRP A 138 9.25 4.01 -22.02
N SER A 139 8.54 4.93 -22.67
CA SER A 139 7.11 4.84 -22.91
C SER A 139 6.87 4.88 -24.42
N VAL A 140 6.21 3.85 -24.94
CA VAL A 140 5.75 3.79 -26.32
C VAL A 140 4.26 4.04 -26.33
N ARG A 141 3.80 5.11 -26.97
CA ARG A 141 2.38 5.44 -27.11
C ARG A 141 1.80 4.73 -28.32
N LEU A 142 0.56 4.29 -28.17
CA LEU A 142 -0.16 3.60 -29.21
C LEU A 142 -1.51 4.31 -29.45
N ASP A 143 -1.77 4.70 -30.69
CA ASP A 143 -3.07 5.16 -31.15
C ASP A 143 -3.57 4.24 -32.27
N LEU A 144 -4.87 3.99 -32.36
CA LEU A 144 -5.41 3.22 -33.46
C LEU A 144 -5.37 4.00 -34.77
N LEU A 145 -5.14 3.29 -35.89
CA LEU A 145 -5.44 3.79 -37.22
C LEU A 145 -6.94 3.60 -37.52
N GLU A 146 -7.50 4.46 -38.35
CA GLU A 146 -8.90 4.34 -38.81
C GLU A 146 -9.19 3.00 -39.54
N SER A 147 -8.13 2.33 -40.03
CA SER A 147 -8.20 1.04 -40.72
C SER A 147 -8.09 -0.15 -39.78
N ALA A 148 -7.95 0.05 -38.48
CA ALA A 148 -7.80 -1.01 -37.51
C ALA A 148 -9.14 -1.77 -37.33
N GLU A 149 -9.07 -3.09 -37.31
CA GLU A 149 -10.22 -3.96 -37.09
C GLU A 149 -10.03 -4.80 -35.82
N ALA A 150 -11.15 -5.22 -35.19
CA ALA A 150 -11.07 -6.13 -34.05
C ALA A 150 -10.34 -7.42 -34.43
N GLY A 151 -9.38 -7.84 -33.65
CA GLY A 151 -8.53 -8.99 -33.91
C GLY A 151 -7.21 -8.68 -34.60
N ASP A 152 -7.00 -7.44 -35.07
CA ASP A 152 -5.66 -7.02 -35.51
C ASP A 152 -4.68 -7.16 -34.36
N HIS A 153 -3.55 -7.78 -34.64
CA HIS A 153 -2.54 -8.05 -33.61
C HIS A 153 -1.11 -7.92 -34.14
N GLY A 154 -0.21 -7.65 -33.25
CA GLY A 154 1.22 -7.59 -33.54
C GLY A 154 2.04 -7.54 -32.25
N THR A 155 3.35 -7.54 -32.39
CA THR A 155 4.24 -7.51 -31.22
C THR A 155 5.20 -6.34 -31.30
N VAL A 156 5.58 -5.81 -30.14
CA VAL A 156 6.74 -4.95 -29.98
C VAL A 156 7.85 -5.76 -29.36
N LYS A 157 8.96 -5.90 -30.11
CA LYS A 157 10.16 -6.60 -29.64
C LYS A 157 11.13 -5.62 -29.02
N VAL A 158 11.66 -5.99 -27.84
CA VAL A 158 12.67 -5.21 -27.16
C VAL A 158 13.89 -6.07 -26.90
N THR A 159 15.02 -5.66 -27.45
CA THR A 159 16.30 -6.35 -27.32
C THR A 159 17.37 -5.39 -26.82
N GLY A 160 18.36 -5.91 -26.13
CA GLY A 160 19.48 -5.12 -25.63
C GLY A 160 20.82 -5.70 -26.02
N GLU A 161 21.83 -4.84 -26.21
CA GLU A 161 23.22 -5.24 -26.41
C GLU A 161 24.17 -4.30 -25.67
N GLY A 162 25.30 -4.86 -25.21
CA GLY A 162 26.35 -4.13 -24.53
C GLY A 162 27.55 -5.02 -24.28
N GLU A 163 28.76 -4.43 -24.27
CA GLU A 163 29.97 -5.20 -24.02
C GLU A 163 29.97 -5.78 -22.60
N GLY A 164 30.12 -7.08 -22.47
CA GLY A 164 30.09 -7.77 -21.17
C GLY A 164 28.74 -7.85 -20.51
N LEU A 165 27.64 -7.50 -21.20
CA LEU A 165 26.26 -7.58 -20.72
C LEU A 165 25.46 -8.66 -21.44
N ALA A 166 24.55 -9.31 -20.74
CA ALA A 166 23.62 -10.31 -21.29
C ALA A 166 22.18 -9.88 -21.01
N PHE A 167 21.46 -9.51 -22.05
CA PHE A 167 20.06 -9.10 -21.98
C PHE A 167 19.12 -10.27 -22.27
N ASN A 168 17.96 -10.29 -21.61
CA ASN A 168 16.82 -11.07 -22.11
C ASN A 168 16.16 -10.33 -23.29
N GLU A 169 15.43 -11.05 -24.12
CA GLU A 169 14.45 -10.46 -25.05
C GLU A 169 13.14 -10.23 -24.27
N HIS A 170 12.49 -9.10 -24.51
CA HIS A 170 11.13 -8.82 -23.99
C HIS A 170 10.22 -8.57 -25.17
N THR A 171 9.02 -9.15 -25.13
CA THR A 171 8.01 -9.02 -26.20
C THR A 171 6.72 -8.54 -25.60
N VAL A 172 6.13 -7.52 -26.22
CA VAL A 172 4.82 -6.98 -25.83
C VAL A 172 3.80 -7.35 -26.88
N ASP A 173 2.77 -8.06 -26.50
CA ASP A 173 1.64 -8.37 -27.37
C ASP A 173 0.69 -7.18 -27.46
N VAL A 174 0.30 -6.79 -28.68
CA VAL A 174 -0.66 -5.72 -28.94
C VAL A 174 -1.83 -6.30 -29.73
N LEU A 175 -3.04 -6.17 -29.18
CA LEU A 175 -4.28 -6.67 -29.75
C LEU A 175 -5.30 -5.53 -29.88
N VAL A 176 -5.98 -5.45 -31.02
CA VAL A 176 -7.07 -4.48 -31.26
C VAL A 176 -8.41 -5.09 -30.87
N GLY A 177 -9.17 -4.36 -30.06
CA GLY A 177 -10.51 -4.74 -29.66
C GLY A 177 -10.58 -6.03 -28.85
N GLY A 178 -9.52 -6.33 -28.09
CA GLY A 178 -9.49 -7.46 -27.15
C GLY A 178 -10.64 -7.37 -26.13
N PRO A 179 -10.76 -8.36 -25.22
CA PRO A 179 -11.71 -8.26 -24.13
C PRO A 179 -11.28 -7.11 -23.20
N GLU A 180 -12.22 -6.25 -22.86
CA GLU A 180 -12.04 -5.16 -21.89
C GLU A 180 -13.09 -5.29 -20.79
N LEU A 181 -12.65 -5.49 -19.55
CA LEU A 181 -13.55 -5.73 -18.43
C LEU A 181 -13.67 -4.50 -17.53
N LEU A 182 -14.85 -3.90 -17.53
CA LEU A 182 -15.20 -2.86 -16.57
C LEU A 182 -15.80 -3.50 -15.31
N GLN A 183 -15.37 -3.05 -14.16
CA GLN A 183 -15.77 -3.55 -12.84
C GLN A 183 -17.07 -2.92 -12.41
N LYS A 184 -18.00 -3.68 -11.83
CA LYS A 184 -19.20 -3.15 -11.21
C LYS A 184 -18.83 -2.25 -10.04
N LYS A 185 -19.42 -1.04 -9.97
CA LYS A 185 -19.17 -0.13 -8.85
C LYS A 185 -19.63 -0.75 -7.53
N LEU A 186 -18.80 -0.59 -6.52
CA LEU A 186 -19.14 -1.01 -5.16
C LEU A 186 -20.21 -0.08 -4.57
N PRO A 187 -21.24 -0.62 -3.93
CA PRO A 187 -22.16 0.21 -3.17
C PRO A 187 -21.47 0.82 -1.96
N ALA A 188 -21.98 1.96 -1.49
CA ALA A 188 -21.49 2.55 -0.24
C ALA A 188 -21.63 1.55 0.93
N GLN A 189 -20.72 1.64 1.89
CA GLN A 189 -20.82 0.87 3.12
C GLN A 189 -22.12 1.20 3.88
N PRO A 190 -22.67 0.27 4.67
CA PRO A 190 -23.83 0.54 5.52
C PRO A 190 -23.56 1.68 6.52
N ALA A 191 -24.60 2.44 6.85
CA ALA A 191 -24.49 3.42 7.93
C ALA A 191 -24.28 2.71 9.28
N GLY A 192 -23.45 3.29 10.16
CA GLY A 192 -23.12 2.68 11.45
C GLY A 192 -22.26 1.41 11.30
N PHE A 193 -21.34 1.40 10.35
CA PHE A 193 -20.42 0.30 10.11
C PHE A 193 -19.30 0.31 11.17
N GLU A 194 -19.21 -0.75 11.94
CA GLU A 194 -18.33 -0.86 13.09
C GLU A 194 -17.13 -1.81 12.82
N ALA A 195 -16.10 -1.72 13.65
CA ALA A 195 -15.01 -2.69 13.64
C ALA A 195 -15.55 -4.10 13.96
N GLY A 196 -15.08 -5.11 13.22
CA GLY A 196 -15.60 -6.47 13.28
C GLY A 196 -16.78 -6.75 12.34
N ASP A 197 -17.39 -5.73 11.74
CA ASP A 197 -18.47 -5.89 10.77
C ASP A 197 -17.98 -6.47 9.44
N THR A 198 -18.92 -7.02 8.67
CA THR A 198 -18.66 -7.57 7.35
C THR A 198 -19.38 -6.78 6.27
N TYR A 199 -18.63 -6.17 5.39
CA TYR A 199 -19.15 -5.58 4.15
C TYR A 199 -19.42 -6.68 3.13
N ARG A 200 -20.64 -6.75 2.61
CA ARG A 200 -21.03 -7.70 1.56
C ARG A 200 -20.90 -7.06 0.18
N ALA A 201 -19.84 -7.39 -0.53
CA ALA A 201 -19.48 -6.80 -1.81
C ALA A 201 -20.12 -7.58 -2.98
N PRO A 202 -21.11 -7.02 -3.70
CA PRO A 202 -21.70 -7.64 -4.90
C PRO A 202 -20.80 -7.39 -6.11
N LEU A 203 -19.85 -8.27 -6.34
CA LEU A 203 -18.84 -8.11 -7.39
C LEU A 203 -19.33 -8.60 -8.75
N GLY A 204 -18.87 -7.95 -9.80
CA GLY A 204 -19.18 -8.29 -11.16
C GLY A 204 -18.38 -7.46 -12.14
N PHE A 205 -18.54 -7.77 -13.42
CA PHE A 205 -17.92 -7.03 -14.50
C PHE A 205 -18.82 -7.01 -15.74
N ARG A 206 -18.50 -6.10 -16.68
CA ARG A 206 -19.04 -6.06 -18.01
C ARG A 206 -17.88 -6.11 -19.01
N ASN A 207 -17.95 -6.99 -19.98
CA ASN A 207 -17.02 -6.99 -21.08
C ASN A 207 -17.46 -5.93 -22.11
N VAL A 208 -16.74 -4.81 -22.16
CA VAL A 208 -17.00 -3.72 -23.13
C VAL A 208 -16.10 -3.82 -24.36
N GLY A 209 -15.16 -4.78 -24.37
CA GLY A 209 -14.31 -5.07 -25.50
C GLY A 209 -15.07 -5.67 -26.68
N ALA A 210 -14.40 -5.80 -27.80
CA ALA A 210 -15.00 -6.34 -29.03
C ALA A 210 -14.88 -7.89 -29.15
N MET A 211 -14.12 -8.52 -28.25
CA MET A 211 -13.88 -9.97 -28.25
C MET A 211 -14.31 -10.58 -26.92
N SER A 212 -14.64 -11.88 -26.96
CA SER A 212 -14.90 -12.66 -25.75
C SER A 212 -13.63 -12.84 -24.93
N ALA A 213 -13.75 -12.80 -23.62
CA ALA A 213 -12.68 -13.25 -22.73
C ALA A 213 -12.79 -14.76 -22.52
N HIS A 214 -11.70 -15.50 -22.78
CA HIS A 214 -11.62 -16.94 -22.59
C HIS A 214 -11.05 -17.26 -21.20
N GLY A 215 -11.91 -17.23 -20.19
CA GLY A 215 -11.56 -17.28 -18.79
C GLY A 215 -11.29 -15.88 -18.21
N VAL A 216 -11.63 -15.73 -16.94
CA VAL A 216 -11.35 -14.51 -16.18
C VAL A 216 -10.79 -14.85 -14.81
N VAL A 217 -9.99 -13.94 -14.27
CA VAL A 217 -9.44 -14.01 -12.92
C VAL A 217 -9.96 -12.84 -12.11
N LEU A 218 -10.61 -13.12 -11.00
CA LEU A 218 -10.94 -12.11 -9.99
C LEU A 218 -9.76 -11.95 -9.03
N ARG A 219 -9.29 -10.74 -8.89
CA ARG A 219 -8.35 -10.35 -7.85
C ARG A 219 -9.07 -9.51 -6.80
N LEU A 220 -8.97 -9.91 -5.54
CA LEU A 220 -9.40 -9.16 -4.37
C LEU A 220 -8.16 -8.65 -3.65
N ALA A 221 -8.21 -7.43 -3.13
CA ALA A 221 -7.17 -6.89 -2.28
C ALA A 221 -7.78 -6.06 -1.13
N GLY A 222 -7.39 -6.39 0.10
CA GLY A 222 -7.78 -5.68 1.31
C GLY A 222 -6.56 -5.21 2.08
N SER A 223 -6.59 -4.01 2.64
CA SER A 223 -5.53 -3.51 3.53
C SER A 223 -5.49 -4.28 4.86
N ARG A 224 -4.56 -3.93 5.77
CA ARG A 224 -4.25 -4.67 7.00
C ARG A 224 -5.47 -5.00 7.85
N GLY A 225 -6.42 -4.06 7.98
CA GLY A 225 -7.62 -4.24 8.79
C GLY A 225 -8.72 -5.06 8.13
N LEU A 226 -8.47 -5.65 6.93
CA LEU A 226 -9.48 -6.41 6.21
C LEU A 226 -9.09 -7.88 6.06
N SER A 227 -10.11 -8.74 6.01
CA SER A 227 -9.95 -10.18 5.76
C SER A 227 -11.10 -10.72 4.92
N PHE A 228 -10.84 -11.85 4.24
CA PHE A 228 -11.84 -12.57 3.46
C PHE A 228 -12.22 -13.85 4.21
N PRO A 229 -13.33 -13.84 4.99
CA PRO A 229 -13.72 -14.98 5.83
C PRO A 229 -14.23 -16.16 5.02
N ASP A 230 -14.78 -15.91 3.84
CA ASP A 230 -15.30 -16.93 2.95
C ASP A 230 -14.15 -17.58 2.17
N SER A 231 -14.17 -18.90 2.03
CA SER A 231 -13.14 -19.67 1.33
C SER A 231 -13.77 -20.48 0.21
N TYR A 232 -13.26 -20.30 -1.02
CA TYR A 232 -13.78 -20.95 -2.22
C TYR A 232 -12.71 -21.85 -2.86
N ASP A 233 -13.10 -23.00 -3.39
CA ASP A 233 -12.15 -23.98 -3.93
C ASP A 233 -11.47 -23.54 -5.24
N ASN A 234 -12.09 -22.62 -6.00
CA ASN A 234 -11.48 -22.01 -7.18
C ASN A 234 -10.73 -20.70 -6.87
N CYS A 235 -10.51 -20.40 -5.58
CA CYS A 235 -9.76 -19.25 -5.12
C CYS A 235 -8.49 -19.67 -4.37
N SER A 236 -7.46 -18.84 -4.45
CA SER A 236 -6.25 -18.95 -3.63
C SER A 236 -6.01 -17.63 -2.89
N TYR A 237 -5.52 -17.74 -1.65
CA TYR A 237 -5.41 -16.64 -0.70
C TYR A 237 -3.95 -16.45 -0.28
N ALA A 238 -3.49 -15.21 -0.22
CA ALA A 238 -2.14 -14.87 0.22
C ALA A 238 -2.11 -13.54 0.99
N GLU A 239 -0.97 -13.28 1.59
CA GLU A 239 -0.63 -12.01 2.21
C GLU A 239 0.59 -11.45 1.52
N GLU A 240 0.47 -10.25 0.97
CA GLU A 240 1.54 -9.53 0.29
C GLU A 240 2.12 -8.43 1.20
N ASN A 241 3.41 -8.10 1.02
CA ASN A 241 4.12 -7.02 1.72
C ASN A 241 4.07 -7.11 3.25
N LYS A 242 4.26 -8.30 3.82
CA LYS A 242 4.15 -8.56 5.27
C LYS A 242 5.04 -7.67 6.14
N ASP A 243 6.18 -7.27 5.63
CA ASP A 243 7.17 -6.45 6.34
C ASP A 243 6.85 -4.95 6.29
N ASN A 244 5.84 -4.55 5.50
CA ASN A 244 5.41 -3.17 5.38
C ASN A 244 3.90 -3.04 5.57
N LEU A 245 3.47 -2.70 6.78
CA LEU A 245 2.07 -2.68 7.17
C LEU A 245 1.21 -1.69 6.37
N ILE A 246 1.78 -0.59 5.89
CA ILE A 246 1.07 0.38 5.04
C ILE A 246 0.79 -0.21 3.64
N ARG A 247 1.73 -1.04 3.15
CA ARG A 247 1.61 -1.72 1.86
C ARG A 247 1.05 -3.13 1.96
N TYR A 248 0.86 -3.61 3.18
CA TYR A 248 0.28 -4.94 3.43
C TYR A 248 -1.05 -5.10 2.69
N ARG A 249 -1.23 -6.26 2.05
CA ARG A 249 -2.50 -6.63 1.42
C ARG A 249 -2.83 -8.09 1.73
N GLN A 250 -4.07 -8.30 2.14
CA GLN A 250 -4.73 -9.60 2.02
C GLN A 250 -5.22 -9.71 0.59
N VAL A 251 -4.83 -10.75 -0.12
CA VAL A 251 -5.22 -10.95 -1.52
C VAL A 251 -5.92 -12.29 -1.72
N ALA A 252 -6.87 -12.32 -2.65
CA ALA A 252 -7.43 -13.56 -3.16
C ALA A 252 -7.46 -13.51 -4.68
N LEU A 253 -7.13 -14.64 -5.32
CA LEU A 253 -7.19 -14.84 -6.76
C LEU A 253 -8.13 -16.00 -7.06
N CYS A 254 -9.27 -15.70 -7.71
CA CYS A 254 -10.26 -16.70 -8.09
C CYS A 254 -10.32 -16.84 -9.60
N THR A 255 -10.29 -18.06 -10.11
CA THR A 255 -10.34 -18.37 -11.56
C THR A 255 -11.71 -18.84 -11.98
N PHE A 256 -12.16 -18.32 -13.12
CA PHE A 256 -13.43 -18.71 -13.73
C PHE A 256 -13.17 -19.11 -15.20
N GLU A 257 -13.54 -20.33 -15.53
CA GLU A 257 -13.47 -20.83 -16.89
C GLU A 257 -14.75 -20.47 -17.66
N GLY A 258 -14.63 -20.36 -18.98
CA GLY A 258 -15.76 -20.09 -19.87
C GLY A 258 -15.52 -18.92 -20.82
N ASP A 259 -16.50 -18.63 -21.66
CA ASP A 259 -16.47 -17.53 -22.61
C ASP A 259 -17.37 -16.41 -22.10
N PHE A 260 -16.79 -15.20 -21.96
CA PHE A 260 -17.46 -14.02 -21.47
C PHE A 260 -17.64 -13.03 -22.61
N GLU A 261 -18.84 -13.06 -23.20
CA GLU A 261 -19.17 -12.42 -24.47
C GLU A 261 -19.06 -10.87 -24.44
N PRO A 262 -18.72 -10.25 -25.59
CA PRO A 262 -18.77 -8.80 -25.76
C PRO A 262 -20.14 -8.21 -25.40
N GLY A 263 -20.15 -7.08 -24.70
CA GLY A 263 -21.36 -6.37 -24.27
C GLY A 263 -22.13 -7.03 -23.12
N ALA A 264 -21.76 -8.25 -22.73
CA ALA A 264 -22.42 -8.97 -21.65
C ALA A 264 -21.86 -8.57 -20.28
N ALA A 265 -22.71 -8.68 -19.24
CA ALA A 265 -22.33 -8.45 -17.86
C ALA A 265 -22.52 -9.71 -17.02
N TYR A 266 -21.66 -9.88 -16.04
CA TYR A 266 -21.61 -11.06 -15.18
C TYR A 266 -21.43 -10.62 -13.73
N GLU A 267 -22.07 -11.32 -12.81
CA GLU A 267 -21.95 -11.10 -11.37
C GLU A 267 -21.64 -12.42 -10.66
N LEU A 268 -20.95 -12.33 -9.54
CA LEU A 268 -20.78 -13.49 -8.67
C LEU A 268 -22.12 -14.03 -8.21
N SER A 269 -22.19 -15.35 -8.02
CA SER A 269 -23.39 -16.04 -7.51
C SER A 269 -23.85 -15.51 -6.15
N GLU A 270 -22.90 -15.03 -5.36
CA GLU A 270 -23.12 -14.45 -4.04
C GLU A 270 -22.13 -13.30 -3.77
N PRO A 271 -22.47 -12.35 -2.90
CA PRO A 271 -21.57 -11.27 -2.49
C PRO A 271 -20.39 -11.80 -1.67
N ILE A 272 -19.20 -11.30 -1.94
CA ILE A 272 -18.01 -11.58 -1.13
C ILE A 272 -18.10 -10.89 0.22
N GLY A 273 -17.79 -11.61 1.29
CA GLY A 273 -17.62 -11.04 2.63
C GLY A 273 -16.23 -10.39 2.77
N VAL A 274 -16.23 -9.11 3.14
CA VAL A 274 -15.03 -8.37 3.51
C VAL A 274 -15.18 -7.95 4.96
N LYS A 275 -14.47 -8.64 5.86
CA LYS A 275 -14.60 -8.44 7.31
C LYS A 275 -13.52 -7.49 7.80
N THR A 276 -13.93 -6.48 8.59
CA THR A 276 -13.01 -5.60 9.29
C THR A 276 -12.48 -6.24 10.57
N ALA A 277 -11.24 -5.95 10.92
CA ALA A 277 -10.63 -6.34 12.19
C ALA A 277 -11.10 -5.40 13.32
N ASP A 278 -10.90 -5.83 14.56
CA ASP A 278 -11.27 -5.04 15.74
C ASP A 278 -10.47 -3.72 15.85
N PHE A 279 -9.28 -3.68 15.26
CA PHE A 279 -8.43 -2.49 15.18
C PHE A 279 -8.63 -1.64 13.91
N ALA A 280 -9.51 -2.04 13.00
CA ALA A 280 -9.73 -1.31 11.75
C ALA A 280 -10.32 0.08 12.02
N LEU A 281 -9.76 1.11 11.39
CA LEU A 281 -10.23 2.49 11.48
C LEU A 281 -10.73 3.01 10.13
N GLY A 282 -9.89 2.84 9.10
CA GLY A 282 -10.18 3.20 7.73
C GLY A 282 -9.31 2.34 6.82
N ASP A 283 -9.93 1.39 6.16
CA ASP A 283 -9.27 0.37 5.37
C ASP A 283 -9.73 0.40 3.91
N ILE A 284 -8.90 -0.07 3.00
CA ILE A 284 -9.15 -0.03 1.57
C ILE A 284 -9.44 -1.43 1.08
N PHE A 285 -10.60 -1.61 0.47
CA PHE A 285 -10.94 -2.80 -0.29
C PHE A 285 -10.99 -2.47 -1.78
N SER A 286 -10.35 -3.27 -2.61
CA SER A 286 -10.41 -3.17 -4.06
C SER A 286 -10.59 -4.54 -4.71
N TYR A 287 -11.14 -4.54 -5.93
CA TYR A 287 -11.20 -5.75 -6.74
C TYR A 287 -11.10 -5.44 -8.23
N GLY A 288 -10.75 -6.46 -9.01
CA GLY A 288 -10.75 -6.41 -10.45
C GLY A 288 -10.92 -7.79 -11.05
N PHE A 289 -11.59 -7.84 -12.20
CA PHE A 289 -11.61 -9.01 -13.08
C PHE A 289 -10.68 -8.72 -14.26
N ASP A 290 -9.78 -9.65 -14.51
CA ASP A 290 -8.84 -9.60 -15.62
C ASP A 290 -9.17 -10.69 -16.63
N ALA A 291 -9.13 -10.35 -17.94
CA ALA A 291 -9.39 -11.26 -19.04
C ALA A 291 -8.18 -12.16 -19.33
N ILE A 292 -7.76 -12.90 -18.31
CA ILE A 292 -6.65 -13.85 -18.37
C ILE A 292 -7.16 -15.22 -17.95
N GLY A 293 -6.73 -16.27 -18.64
CA GLY A 293 -7.13 -17.65 -18.31
C GLY A 293 -6.35 -18.21 -17.12
N ALA A 294 -6.46 -19.52 -16.92
CA ALA A 294 -5.78 -20.23 -15.83
C ALA A 294 -4.26 -20.04 -15.84
N GLU A 295 -3.62 -19.98 -17.00
CA GLU A 295 -2.17 -19.75 -17.15
C GLU A 295 -1.75 -18.38 -16.62
N GLY A 296 -2.53 -17.33 -16.92
CA GLY A 296 -2.30 -16.00 -16.35
C GLY A 296 -2.48 -15.98 -14.84
N ALA A 297 -3.46 -16.73 -14.31
CA ALA A 297 -3.65 -16.89 -12.88
C ALA A 297 -2.45 -17.57 -12.20
N ASP A 298 -1.86 -18.59 -12.83
CA ASP A 298 -0.68 -19.27 -12.31
C ASP A 298 0.55 -18.34 -12.27
N THR A 299 0.68 -17.49 -13.26
CA THR A 299 1.71 -16.44 -13.29
C THR A 299 1.54 -15.47 -12.12
N LEU A 300 0.32 -15.02 -11.83
CA LEU A 300 0.04 -14.15 -10.66
C LEU A 300 0.33 -14.84 -9.33
N ARG A 301 0.08 -16.16 -9.22
CA ARG A 301 0.37 -16.96 -8.02
C ARG A 301 1.86 -17.24 -7.82
N ALA A 302 2.67 -17.15 -8.87
CA ALA A 302 4.09 -17.49 -8.82
C ALA A 302 4.90 -16.61 -7.86
N GLY A 303 4.39 -15.43 -7.47
CA GLY A 303 4.95 -14.55 -6.43
C GLY A 303 4.99 -15.17 -5.03
N GLY A 304 4.35 -16.33 -4.83
CA GLY A 304 4.46 -17.18 -3.64
C GLY A 304 3.43 -16.90 -2.55
N GLY A 305 3.33 -17.84 -1.59
CA GLY A 305 2.50 -17.68 -0.40
C GLY A 305 1.01 -17.98 -0.57
N HIS A 306 0.53 -18.25 -1.79
CA HIS A 306 -0.86 -18.57 -2.05
C HIS A 306 -1.25 -19.93 -1.46
N ARG A 307 -2.37 -19.97 -0.75
CA ARG A 307 -2.99 -21.18 -0.20
C ARG A 307 -4.33 -21.38 -0.88
N GLN A 308 -4.58 -22.57 -1.41
CA GLN A 308 -5.84 -22.94 -2.04
C GLN A 308 -6.98 -22.90 -1.03
N GLY A 309 -8.11 -22.34 -1.43
CA GLY A 309 -9.35 -22.39 -0.66
C GLY A 309 -9.98 -23.80 -0.69
N SER A 310 -10.98 -24.01 0.16
CA SER A 310 -11.54 -25.35 0.39
C SER A 310 -13.07 -25.38 0.52
N GLY A 311 -13.75 -24.26 0.23
CA GLY A 311 -15.20 -24.16 0.30
C GLY A 311 -15.91 -24.63 -0.98
N GLU A 312 -17.11 -24.13 -1.18
CA GLU A 312 -17.85 -24.30 -2.44
C GLU A 312 -17.19 -23.52 -3.57
N THR A 313 -17.45 -23.92 -4.82
CA THR A 313 -16.94 -23.20 -5.98
C THR A 313 -17.71 -21.90 -6.18
N LEU A 314 -17.00 -20.78 -6.17
CA LEU A 314 -17.57 -19.47 -6.52
C LEU A 314 -17.87 -19.45 -8.03
N THR A 315 -19.06 -19.00 -8.42
CA THR A 315 -19.47 -19.00 -9.83
C THR A 315 -19.90 -17.61 -10.29
N LEU A 316 -19.81 -17.40 -11.61
CA LEU A 316 -20.34 -16.23 -12.30
C LEU A 316 -21.67 -16.57 -12.96
N LYS A 317 -22.62 -15.65 -12.91
CA LYS A 317 -23.89 -15.73 -13.60
C LYS A 317 -24.06 -14.54 -14.53
N PRO A 318 -24.58 -14.72 -15.74
CA PRO A 318 -24.91 -13.62 -16.62
C PRO A 318 -26.05 -12.79 -16.01
N VAL A 319 -25.94 -11.48 -16.14
CA VAL A 319 -26.97 -10.52 -15.72
C VAL A 319 -27.34 -9.62 -16.91
N GLY A 320 -28.46 -8.89 -16.80
CA GLY A 320 -28.80 -7.91 -17.82
C GLY A 320 -27.64 -6.91 -18.02
N SER A 321 -27.50 -6.38 -19.22
CA SER A 321 -26.34 -5.55 -19.64
C SER A 321 -26.07 -4.29 -18.80
N GLY A 322 -26.86 -4.00 -17.76
CA GLY A 322 -26.63 -2.86 -16.86
C GLY A 322 -26.61 -1.50 -17.60
N GLN A 323 -26.60 -0.40 -16.86
CA GLN A 323 -26.29 0.91 -17.47
C GLN A 323 -24.78 1.15 -17.44
N SER A 324 -24.23 1.85 -18.45
CA SER A 324 -22.80 2.15 -18.52
C SER A 324 -22.27 2.83 -17.26
N GLY A 325 -23.07 3.65 -16.61
CA GLY A 325 -22.73 4.32 -15.36
C GLY A 325 -22.54 3.42 -14.13
N ASP A 326 -22.92 2.14 -14.19
CA ASP A 326 -22.80 1.17 -13.09
C ASP A 326 -21.42 0.48 -13.05
N TYR A 327 -20.55 0.76 -14.02
CA TYR A 327 -19.24 0.13 -14.18
C TYR A 327 -18.11 1.17 -14.20
N THR A 328 -16.90 0.73 -13.88
CA THR A 328 -15.68 1.54 -13.80
C THR A 328 -14.44 0.71 -14.12
N LYS A 329 -13.34 1.33 -14.52
CA LYS A 329 -12.06 0.62 -14.72
C LYS A 329 -11.49 0.06 -13.41
N TYR A 330 -11.69 0.79 -12.32
CA TYR A 330 -11.20 0.44 -10.99
C TYR A 330 -12.35 0.45 -10.00
N ALA A 331 -12.48 -0.61 -9.23
CA ALA A 331 -13.47 -0.70 -8.17
C ALA A 331 -12.77 -0.82 -6.82
N GLU A 332 -12.85 0.24 -6.05
CA GLU A 332 -12.35 0.25 -4.68
C GLU A 332 -13.28 1.07 -3.78
N ILE A 333 -13.23 0.79 -2.49
CA ILE A 333 -13.98 1.49 -1.47
C ILE A 333 -13.13 1.66 -0.21
N ASP A 334 -13.25 2.81 0.42
CA ASP A 334 -12.74 3.05 1.75
C ASP A 334 -13.80 2.60 2.76
N LEU A 335 -13.46 1.59 3.56
CA LEU A 335 -14.29 1.08 4.64
C LEU A 335 -13.88 1.76 5.93
N ALA A 336 -14.65 2.78 6.32
CA ALA A 336 -14.45 3.52 7.56
C ALA A 336 -15.33 2.94 8.65
N THR A 337 -14.73 2.50 9.75
CA THR A 337 -15.47 2.01 10.92
C THR A 337 -15.78 3.13 11.90
N GLY A 338 -16.71 2.90 12.81
CA GLY A 338 -16.97 3.78 13.96
C GLY A 338 -15.90 3.70 15.05
N ASN A 339 -14.77 3.05 14.79
CA ASN A 339 -13.70 2.83 15.75
C ASN A 339 -12.98 4.12 16.15
N THR A 340 -12.32 4.10 17.32
CA THR A 340 -11.52 5.20 17.86
C THR A 340 -10.12 4.72 18.20
N TYR A 341 -9.17 5.64 18.21
CA TYR A 341 -7.85 5.47 18.80
C TYR A 341 -7.74 6.37 20.04
N ASP A 342 -6.71 6.16 20.84
CA ASP A 342 -6.48 6.91 22.08
C ASP A 342 -4.98 7.18 22.23
N LEU A 343 -4.57 8.42 21.90
CA LEU A 343 -3.19 8.87 21.98
C LEU A 343 -2.93 9.50 23.34
N ASP A 344 -2.03 8.91 24.10
CA ASP A 344 -1.61 9.40 25.42
C ASP A 344 -0.19 10.01 25.37
N LEU A 345 -0.07 11.23 25.89
CA LEU A 345 1.20 11.93 26.05
C LEU A 345 1.68 11.90 27.50
N THR A 346 2.75 11.17 27.73
CA THR A 346 3.39 11.12 29.04
C THR A 346 4.62 12.02 29.12
N GLY A 347 4.77 12.71 30.22
CA GLY A 347 5.93 13.50 30.57
C GLY A 347 6.75 12.86 31.68
N ALA A 348 7.67 13.65 32.28
CA ALA A 348 8.50 13.16 33.35
C ALA A 348 8.71 14.23 34.43
N ARG A 349 9.00 13.77 35.67
CA ARG A 349 9.46 14.59 36.77
C ARG A 349 10.95 14.33 36.99
N VAL A 350 11.76 15.36 36.91
CA VAL A 350 13.20 15.27 37.17
C VAL A 350 13.65 16.41 38.08
N ALA A 351 14.70 16.15 38.82
CA ALA A 351 15.36 17.17 39.67
C ALA A 351 16.84 17.24 39.32
N GLY A 352 17.42 18.42 39.46
CA GLY A 352 18.84 18.62 39.26
C GLY A 352 19.28 20.01 39.69
N GLU A 353 20.59 20.20 39.85
CA GLU A 353 21.21 21.45 40.25
C GLU A 353 21.54 22.35 39.05
N GLN A 354 21.79 23.64 39.31
CA GLN A 354 22.21 24.56 38.24
C GLN A 354 23.52 24.09 37.59
N GLY A 355 23.51 23.99 36.24
CA GLY A 355 24.62 23.52 35.43
C GLY A 355 24.58 22.01 35.15
N GLU A 356 23.74 21.26 35.83
CA GLU A 356 23.55 19.83 35.60
C GLU A 356 22.74 19.57 34.31
N THR A 357 23.04 18.43 33.66
CA THR A 357 22.26 17.93 32.51
C THR A 357 21.48 16.71 32.95
N VAL A 358 20.16 16.76 32.79
CA VAL A 358 19.22 15.69 33.13
C VAL A 358 18.57 15.15 31.85
N THR A 359 18.21 13.85 31.85
CA THR A 359 17.45 13.25 30.76
C THR A 359 15.98 13.19 31.14
N VAL A 360 15.13 13.59 30.21
CA VAL A 360 13.67 13.58 30.33
C VAL A 360 13.12 12.74 29.17
N ASP A 361 12.42 11.67 29.48
CA ASP A 361 11.75 10.85 28.50
C ASP A 361 10.31 11.34 28.32
N VAL A 362 10.00 11.78 27.10
CA VAL A 362 8.63 12.11 26.69
C VAL A 362 8.07 10.92 25.94
N GLY A 363 6.90 10.45 26.36
CA GLY A 363 6.22 9.29 25.74
C GLY A 363 5.03 9.71 24.89
N LEU A 364 4.81 8.95 23.83
CA LEU A 364 3.56 8.92 23.07
C LEU A 364 3.13 7.47 22.95
N SER A 365 1.90 7.17 23.36
CA SER A 365 1.32 5.83 23.29
C SER A 365 -0.02 5.88 22.58
N ASN A 366 -0.44 4.77 21.95
CA ASN A 366 -1.79 4.56 21.44
C ASN A 366 -2.43 3.44 22.29
N HIS A 367 -3.47 3.76 23.02
CA HIS A 367 -4.20 2.78 23.84
C HIS A 367 -5.38 2.15 23.07
N GLY A 368 -5.41 2.36 21.78
CA GLY A 368 -6.35 1.69 20.88
C GLY A 368 -7.82 2.08 21.10
N PRO A 369 -8.77 1.24 20.65
CA PRO A 369 -8.60 -0.03 19.94
C PRO A 369 -8.06 0.07 18.50
N ALA A 370 -8.14 1.24 17.86
CA ALA A 370 -7.73 1.36 16.46
C ALA A 370 -6.24 1.68 16.30
N TRP A 371 -5.67 1.21 15.19
CA TRP A 371 -4.35 1.63 14.73
C TRP A 371 -4.41 2.92 13.90
N LEU A 372 -3.30 3.63 13.84
CA LEU A 372 -3.13 4.82 13.01
C LEU A 372 -2.20 4.51 11.83
N GLY A 373 -2.73 4.62 10.62
CA GLY A 373 -1.96 4.43 9.41
C GLY A 373 -2.60 5.20 8.27
N SER A 374 -1.85 6.07 7.62
CA SER A 374 -2.32 6.79 6.44
C SER A 374 -2.12 5.93 5.21
N LEU A 375 -3.11 5.09 4.88
CA LEU A 375 -3.04 4.16 3.75
C LEU A 375 -3.03 4.87 2.39
N ARG A 376 -3.62 6.07 2.31
CA ARG A 376 -3.66 6.87 1.08
C ARG A 376 -2.43 7.75 0.89
N ALA A 377 -1.92 8.32 1.97
CA ALA A 377 -0.78 9.25 1.92
C ALA A 377 0.59 8.59 2.11
N GLY A 378 0.63 7.28 2.40
CA GLY A 378 1.88 6.54 2.54
C GLY A 378 2.58 6.73 3.88
N GLY A 379 1.85 7.15 4.92
CA GLY A 379 2.35 7.29 6.27
C GLY A 379 2.65 8.75 6.64
N GLU A 380 1.63 9.48 7.10
CA GLU A 380 1.83 10.80 7.70
C GLU A 380 2.23 10.62 9.17
N PRO A 381 3.31 11.27 9.64
CA PRO A 381 3.73 11.14 11.03
C PRO A 381 2.77 11.86 11.98
N ILE A 382 2.62 11.30 13.18
CA ILE A 382 1.87 11.92 14.26
C ILE A 382 2.75 13.02 14.88
N GLY A 383 2.34 14.27 14.72
CA GLY A 383 3.06 15.43 15.28
C GLY A 383 2.53 15.83 16.64
N PHE A 384 3.44 16.20 17.57
CA PHE A 384 3.10 16.80 18.85
C PHE A 384 4.15 17.84 19.27
N THR A 385 3.80 18.75 20.14
CA THR A 385 4.69 19.82 20.62
C THR A 385 5.16 19.56 22.04
N VAL A 386 6.42 19.92 22.31
CA VAL A 386 7.05 19.86 23.63
C VAL A 386 7.58 21.24 23.98
N ARG A 387 7.04 21.83 25.02
CA ARG A 387 7.57 23.08 25.58
C ARG A 387 8.55 22.77 26.70
N ILE A 388 9.72 23.39 26.65
CA ILE A 388 10.76 23.20 27.65
C ILE A 388 10.42 24.02 28.89
N PRO A 389 10.57 23.46 30.11
CA PRO A 389 10.33 24.19 31.34
C PRO A 389 11.25 25.41 31.51
N GLU A 390 10.73 26.47 32.14
CA GLU A 390 11.53 27.65 32.45
C GLU A 390 12.80 27.30 33.24
N GLY A 391 13.93 27.89 32.86
CA GLY A 391 15.23 27.67 33.49
C GLY A 391 16.01 26.48 32.97
N ALA A 392 15.53 25.80 31.91
CA ALA A 392 16.26 24.76 31.22
C ALA A 392 16.46 25.09 29.73
N SER A 393 17.51 24.51 29.17
CA SER A 393 17.80 24.56 27.73
C SER A 393 18.07 23.16 27.20
N VAL A 394 17.71 22.90 25.93
CA VAL A 394 17.93 21.61 25.28
C VAL A 394 19.38 21.47 24.84
N VAL A 395 20.02 20.37 25.25
CA VAL A 395 21.37 19.98 24.81
C VAL A 395 21.27 19.02 23.64
N GLU A 396 20.32 18.09 23.72
CA GLU A 396 20.10 17.06 22.70
C GLU A 396 18.62 16.66 22.70
N SER A 397 18.04 16.47 21.52
CA SER A 397 16.65 16.02 21.36
C SER A 397 16.47 15.38 20.00
N PRO A 398 15.62 14.34 19.85
CA PRO A 398 15.19 13.80 18.56
C PRO A 398 14.20 14.72 17.83
N CYS A 399 13.67 15.75 18.53
CA CYS A 399 12.70 16.70 18.02
C CYS A 399 13.39 17.97 17.51
N ARG A 400 12.74 18.69 16.61
CA ARG A 400 13.27 19.94 16.05
C ARG A 400 12.63 21.18 16.70
N PRO A 401 13.35 22.31 16.87
CA PRO A 401 12.74 23.56 17.28
C PRO A 401 11.61 23.95 16.30
N VAL A 402 10.51 24.49 16.83
CA VAL A 402 9.38 24.96 16.00
C VAL A 402 9.82 26.13 15.12
N ASN A 403 10.45 27.13 15.72
CA ASN A 403 11.03 28.29 15.02
C ASN A 403 12.01 29.04 15.94
N ASP A 404 12.68 30.07 15.40
CA ASP A 404 13.64 30.89 16.15
C ASP A 404 12.96 31.88 17.15
N GLU A 405 11.66 32.13 17.00
CA GLU A 405 10.89 33.03 17.86
C GLU A 405 10.42 32.34 19.16
N THR A 406 10.29 31.01 19.11
CA THR A 406 9.91 30.16 20.26
C THR A 406 10.99 29.09 20.50
N PRO A 407 12.17 29.48 21.00
CA PRO A 407 13.31 28.58 21.14
C PRO A 407 13.13 27.50 22.23
N ASP A 408 12.08 27.63 23.04
CA ASP A 408 11.67 26.69 24.08
C ASP A 408 10.60 25.69 23.58
N GLU A 409 10.19 25.75 22.32
CA GLU A 409 9.17 24.88 21.77
C GLU A 409 9.73 23.97 20.67
N TYR A 410 9.48 22.66 20.82
CA TYR A 410 9.98 21.61 19.93
C TYR A 410 8.81 20.85 19.29
N LEU A 411 8.96 20.48 18.04
CA LEU A 411 8.02 19.65 17.30
C LEU A 411 8.62 18.25 17.14
N CYS A 412 7.91 17.27 17.68
CA CYS A 412 8.24 15.86 17.63
C CYS A 412 7.33 15.14 16.63
N PHE A 413 7.82 14.05 16.07
CA PHE A 413 7.06 13.21 15.15
C PHE A 413 7.24 11.74 15.52
N ALA A 414 6.13 11.03 15.62
CA ALA A 414 6.13 9.57 15.62
C ALA A 414 5.75 9.09 14.23
N ASP A 415 6.53 8.16 13.70
CA ASP A 415 6.27 7.57 12.37
C ASP A 415 5.02 6.67 12.40
N THR A 416 4.28 6.67 11.32
CA THR A 416 3.20 5.72 11.09
C THR A 416 3.69 4.54 10.22
N PRO A 417 3.13 3.32 10.36
CA PRO A 417 1.98 2.99 11.18
C PRO A 417 2.27 3.05 12.69
N PHE A 418 1.30 3.52 13.45
CA PHE A 418 1.31 3.52 14.90
C PHE A 418 0.18 2.59 15.36
N LEU A 419 0.57 1.43 15.89
CA LEU A 419 -0.37 0.34 16.12
C LEU A 419 -1.19 0.58 17.39
N GLU A 420 -2.20 -0.24 17.54
CA GLU A 420 -2.98 -0.38 18.74
C GLU A 420 -2.14 -0.84 19.91
N ASP A 421 -1.68 -0.33 20.85
CA ASP A 421 -0.72 -0.66 21.92
C ASP A 421 0.74 -0.23 21.63
N ASP A 422 0.98 0.53 20.56
CA ASP A 422 2.32 1.06 20.30
C ASP A 422 2.67 2.21 21.28
N ALA A 423 3.95 2.29 21.61
CA ALA A 423 4.53 3.38 22.38
C ALA A 423 5.86 3.82 21.80
N ARG A 424 6.14 5.11 21.84
CA ARG A 424 7.42 5.70 21.43
C ARG A 424 7.93 6.63 22.51
N THR A 425 9.26 6.65 22.68
CA THR A 425 9.94 7.51 23.66
C THR A 425 10.85 8.50 22.95
N PHE A 426 10.79 9.74 23.39
CA PHE A 426 11.55 10.88 22.86
C PHE A 426 12.43 11.44 23.96
N PRO A 427 13.72 11.05 24.06
CA PRO A 427 14.61 11.49 25.11
C PRO A 427 15.11 12.92 24.86
N PHE A 428 14.88 13.80 25.82
CA PHE A 428 15.44 15.16 25.87
C PHE A 428 16.56 15.23 26.90
N LYS A 429 17.75 15.69 26.53
CA LYS A 429 18.80 16.09 27.47
C LYS A 429 18.68 17.58 27.73
N LEU A 430 18.28 17.93 28.94
CA LEU A 430 18.06 19.30 29.38
C LEU A 430 19.16 19.73 30.31
N ARG A 431 19.80 20.86 30.03
CA ARG A 431 20.70 21.52 30.97
C ARG A 431 19.90 22.49 31.85
N ILE A 432 20.08 22.41 33.15
CA ILE A 432 19.45 23.33 34.09
C ILE A 432 20.29 24.62 34.18
N ASP A 433 19.85 25.65 33.48
CA ASP A 433 20.54 26.95 33.47
C ASP A 433 20.25 27.75 34.75
N LYS A 434 19.04 27.56 35.32
CA LYS A 434 18.57 28.17 36.54
C LYS A 434 17.58 27.24 37.23
N VAL A 435 17.77 27.02 38.52
CA VAL A 435 16.79 26.26 39.32
C VAL A 435 15.53 27.12 39.53
N VAL A 436 14.42 26.69 38.90
CA VAL A 436 13.08 27.27 39.08
C VAL A 436 12.21 26.16 39.67
N PRO A 437 11.85 26.27 40.98
CA PRO A 437 11.07 25.23 41.65
C PRO A 437 9.71 25.01 40.98
N GLY A 438 9.39 23.75 40.61
CA GLY A 438 8.13 23.38 40.00
C GLY A 438 7.92 23.92 38.59
N ALA A 439 8.99 24.28 37.86
CA ALA A 439 8.89 24.70 36.47
C ALA A 439 8.27 23.60 35.62
N LYS A 440 7.26 23.96 34.83
CA LYS A 440 6.50 23.01 33.98
C LYS A 440 6.65 23.38 32.50
N GLY A 441 6.88 22.39 31.69
CA GLY A 441 6.80 22.46 30.24
C GLY A 441 5.67 21.58 29.71
N LYS A 442 4.80 22.14 28.90
CA LYS A 442 3.64 21.42 28.35
C LYS A 442 4.06 20.56 27.17
N ILE A 443 3.54 19.33 27.12
CA ILE A 443 3.55 18.46 25.96
C ILE A 443 2.11 18.40 25.46
N SER A 444 1.85 18.57 24.16
CA SER A 444 0.48 18.55 23.65
C SER A 444 0.39 18.05 22.23
N LEU A 445 -0.63 17.24 21.95
CA LEU A 445 -1.11 17.02 20.59
C LEU A 445 -1.68 18.34 20.04
N PRO A 446 -1.75 18.50 18.70
CA PRO A 446 -2.44 19.61 18.08
C PRO A 446 -3.91 19.64 18.54
N ASP A 447 -4.41 20.83 18.83
CA ASP A 447 -5.81 21.04 19.24
C ASP A 447 -6.73 20.92 18.02
N PHE A 448 -7.05 19.68 17.62
CA PHE A 448 -8.02 19.36 16.59
C PHE A 448 -9.25 18.71 17.25
N ASP A 449 -10.43 19.19 16.91
CA ASP A 449 -11.67 18.47 17.21
C ASP A 449 -11.71 17.19 16.37
N ASN A 450 -11.12 16.11 16.88
CA ASN A 450 -11.06 14.83 16.23
C ASN A 450 -12.01 13.85 16.90
N PRO A 451 -13.17 13.56 16.27
CA PRO A 451 -14.19 12.68 16.86
C PRO A 451 -13.73 11.21 16.97
N ARG A 452 -12.55 10.88 16.44
CA ARG A 452 -11.96 9.53 16.53
C ARG A 452 -10.96 9.38 17.65
N GLU A 453 -10.62 10.47 18.35
CA GLU A 453 -9.85 10.43 19.59
C GLU A 453 -10.73 9.95 20.73
N GLY A 454 -10.31 8.88 21.43
CA GLY A 454 -11.11 8.21 22.46
C GLY A 454 -11.15 8.97 23.77
N ASP A 455 -10.00 9.53 24.20
CA ASP A 455 -9.87 10.28 25.45
C ASP A 455 -8.98 11.53 25.28
N PRO A 456 -9.52 12.66 24.83
CA PRO A 456 -8.73 13.88 24.66
C PRO A 456 -8.21 14.47 25.97
N SER A 457 -8.52 13.90 27.14
CA SER A 457 -8.00 14.38 28.43
C SER A 457 -6.54 14.01 28.67
N ASN A 458 -6.01 12.99 27.99
CA ASN A 458 -4.63 12.52 28.04
C ASN A 458 -3.74 13.04 26.87
N ASP A 459 -4.29 13.87 25.98
CA ASP A 459 -3.58 14.57 24.89
C ASP A 459 -2.54 15.59 25.40
N THR A 460 -2.37 15.71 26.71
CA THR A 460 -1.49 16.68 27.36
C THR A 460 -0.66 16.04 28.46
N GLY A 461 0.67 16.08 28.29
CA GLY A 461 1.63 15.71 29.31
C GLY A 461 2.42 16.90 29.85
N TRP A 462 3.28 16.67 30.85
CA TRP A 462 4.09 17.70 31.44
C TRP A 462 5.51 17.24 31.77
N ILE A 463 6.50 18.06 31.43
CA ILE A 463 7.84 17.96 31.99
C ILE A 463 7.87 18.84 33.26
N VAL A 464 8.19 18.27 34.40
CA VAL A 464 8.28 19.02 35.68
C VAL A 464 9.71 18.99 36.20
N LEU A 465 10.36 20.15 36.32
CA LEU A 465 11.69 20.29 36.88
C LEU A 465 11.60 20.76 38.34
N ASN A 466 12.37 20.09 39.20
CA ASN A 466 12.52 20.46 40.60
C ASN A 466 11.18 20.68 41.34
N GLY A 467 10.18 19.84 41.04
CA GLY A 467 8.87 19.87 41.68
C GLY A 467 8.96 19.46 43.14
N THR A 468 8.29 20.22 44.03
CA THR A 468 8.17 19.90 45.45
C THR A 468 6.76 19.38 45.72
N GLY A 469 6.64 18.09 46.06
CA GLY A 469 5.39 17.52 46.60
C GLY A 469 4.46 16.81 45.63
N ASP A 470 3.40 16.21 46.19
CA ASP A 470 2.42 15.32 45.55
C ASP A 470 1.35 16.07 44.70
N GLU A 471 1.75 17.03 43.90
CA GLU A 471 0.81 17.59 42.92
C GLU A 471 0.61 16.55 41.83
N GLU A 472 -0.55 15.88 41.81
CA GLU A 472 -1.02 15.07 40.71
C GLU A 472 -1.05 15.95 39.46
N THR A 473 -0.21 15.60 38.49
CA THR A 473 -0.33 16.16 37.13
C THR A 473 -1.41 15.39 36.41
N PRO A 474 -2.39 16.03 35.76
CA PRO A 474 -3.31 15.36 34.87
C PRO A 474 -2.50 14.64 33.78
N GLY A 475 -2.72 13.34 33.61
CA GLY A 475 -2.02 12.50 32.63
C GLY A 475 -1.00 11.51 33.22
N ASP A 476 -0.88 11.36 34.54
CA ASP A 476 0.01 10.36 35.18
C ASP A 476 -0.75 9.04 35.43
N SER A 477 -0.97 8.26 34.39
CA SER A 477 -1.35 6.86 34.51
C SER A 477 -0.09 6.02 34.70
N GLY A 478 0.42 5.98 35.93
CA GLY A 478 1.18 4.91 36.53
C GLY A 478 2.34 4.30 35.76
N GLY A 479 3.39 5.03 35.50
CA GLY A 479 4.70 4.47 35.18
C GLY A 479 5.56 4.33 36.45
N SER A 480 5.58 3.15 37.05
CA SER A 480 6.48 2.82 38.18
C SER A 480 7.91 2.79 37.69
N THR A 481 8.65 3.91 37.87
CA THR A 481 10.10 3.92 37.72
C THR A 481 10.74 3.31 38.98
N GLY A 482 11.23 2.08 38.84
CA GLY A 482 12.07 1.42 39.83
C GLY A 482 13.39 2.16 39.99
N GLY A 483 13.45 3.05 40.98
CA GLY A 483 14.68 3.59 41.51
C GLY A 483 15.37 2.51 42.33
N THR A 484 16.56 2.09 41.91
CA THR A 484 17.47 1.28 42.72
C THR A 484 18.10 2.14 43.78
N ASP A 485 17.53 2.16 44.98
CA ASP A 485 18.24 2.57 46.20
C ASP A 485 18.75 1.33 46.90
N SER A 486 20.07 1.19 46.87
CA SER A 486 20.86 0.23 47.61
C SER A 486 21.22 0.82 48.96
N THR A 487 20.50 0.43 50.04
CA THR A 487 21.05 0.45 51.38
C THR A 487 20.49 -0.68 52.20
N GLY A 488 21.41 -1.50 52.72
CA GLY A 488 21.15 -2.68 53.50
C GLY A 488 20.56 -2.39 54.85
N GLY A 489 19.74 -3.32 55.33
CA GLY A 489 19.23 -3.39 56.68
C GLY A 489 18.72 -4.77 56.99
N THR A 490 19.49 -5.52 57.78
CA THR A 490 19.18 -6.82 58.36
C THR A 490 18.03 -6.74 59.39
N GLY A 491 17.12 -7.69 59.38
CA GLY A 491 16.14 -7.87 60.47
C GLY A 491 15.12 -8.99 60.21
N THR A 492 15.40 -10.09 60.80
CA THR A 492 14.75 -11.35 61.18
C THR A 492 13.24 -11.38 61.39
N ASP A 493 12.69 -12.52 60.95
CA ASP A 493 11.70 -13.46 61.56
C ASP A 493 10.20 -13.11 61.64
N GLY A 494 9.44 -14.12 61.26
CA GLY A 494 8.16 -14.45 61.85
C GLY A 494 7.02 -14.79 60.88
N GLY A 495 6.84 -15.95 60.53
CA GLY A 495 5.91 -17.02 60.41
C GLY A 495 4.42 -16.73 60.58
N SER A 496 3.62 -17.35 59.76
CA SER A 496 2.54 -18.30 60.01
C SER A 496 1.42 -18.22 58.96
N ASP A 497 1.26 -19.35 58.37
CA ASP A 497 0.10 -20.06 57.87
C ASP A 497 -1.31 -19.47 58.09
N SER A 498 -2.14 -19.50 57.07
CA SER A 498 -3.33 -20.32 57.09
C SER A 498 -4.14 -20.31 55.79
N ALA A 499 -4.47 -21.51 55.42
CA ALA A 499 -5.35 -21.98 54.37
C ALA A 499 -6.84 -21.66 54.60
N GLY A 500 -7.63 -21.86 53.53
CA GLY A 500 -9.05 -22.22 53.65
C GLY A 500 -9.91 -21.47 52.66
N THR A 501 -10.25 -22.10 51.63
CA THR A 501 -11.39 -22.95 51.23
C THR A 501 -12.63 -22.23 50.73
N THR A 502 -12.95 -22.55 49.49
CA THR A 502 -14.21 -23.02 48.90
C THR A 502 -15.54 -22.24 49.00
N GLY A 503 -16.20 -22.31 47.87
CA GLY A 503 -17.65 -22.46 47.74
C GLY A 503 -18.29 -21.21 47.10
N GLY A 504 -18.89 -21.26 45.95
CA GLY A 504 -19.92 -22.12 45.49
C GLY A 504 -21.18 -21.36 45.18
N GLY A 505 -21.61 -21.40 43.95
CA GLY A 505 -22.96 -21.82 43.65
C GLY A 505 -24.04 -20.77 43.32
N SER A 506 -24.60 -21.00 42.13
CA SER A 506 -26.05 -21.03 41.77
C SER A 506 -26.69 -19.69 41.33
N GLN A 507 -27.02 -19.64 40.02
CA GLN A 507 -28.32 -19.85 39.39
C GLN A 507 -29.50 -19.07 40.02
N THR A 508 -30.24 -18.30 39.20
CA THR A 508 -31.53 -18.69 38.62
C THR A 508 -32.23 -17.49 37.93
N THR A 509 -32.70 -17.78 36.72
CA THR A 509 -34.07 -17.55 36.19
C THR A 509 -34.66 -16.16 36.30
N GLY A 510 -35.09 -15.49 35.22
CA GLY A 510 -36.19 -15.87 34.37
C GLY A 510 -37.24 -14.74 34.42
N GLY A 511 -37.76 -14.28 33.32
CA GLY A 511 -38.90 -13.34 33.34
C GLY A 511 -39.27 -12.83 31.95
N THR A 512 -40.12 -13.57 31.31
CA THR A 512 -40.93 -13.25 30.13
C THR A 512 -41.85 -12.05 30.37
N GLY A 513 -42.12 -11.27 29.30
CA GLY A 513 -43.19 -10.28 29.33
C GLY A 513 -43.41 -9.60 27.99
N THR A 514 -44.29 -10.13 27.28
CA THR A 514 -45.10 -9.89 26.10
C THR A 514 -45.66 -8.46 25.90
N ALA A 515 -45.65 -8.08 24.60
CA ALA A 515 -46.81 -7.68 23.77
C ALA A 515 -47.38 -6.24 23.82
N GLY A 516 -47.68 -5.81 22.62
CA GLY A 516 -48.75 -4.89 22.25
C GLY A 516 -48.19 -3.56 21.71
N GLY A 517 -48.41 -3.12 20.52
CA GLY A 517 -49.45 -3.28 19.55
C GLY A 517 -49.88 -1.94 19.04
N SER A 518 -50.07 -1.86 17.73
CA SER A 518 -51.02 -1.02 16.98
C SER A 518 -50.62 0.39 16.55
N ASP A 519 -50.40 0.53 15.21
CA ASP A 519 -51.26 1.22 14.23
C ASP A 519 -51.43 2.74 14.40
N THR A 520 -51.17 3.51 13.38
CA THR A 520 -52.03 3.95 12.28
C THR A 520 -51.35 5.05 11.44
N ALA A 521 -51.22 4.82 10.20
CA ALA A 521 -51.77 5.43 9.00
C ALA A 521 -51.94 6.97 8.89
N GLY A 522 -51.57 7.43 7.69
CA GLY A 522 -52.12 8.60 7.01
C GLY A 522 -51.09 9.73 6.85
N GLY A 523 -50.67 10.15 5.69
CA GLY A 523 -51.37 10.48 4.51
C GLY A 523 -50.81 11.75 3.89
N THR A 524 -50.36 11.66 2.66
CA THR A 524 -50.48 12.59 1.53
C THR A 524 -49.96 14.03 1.57
N THR A 525 -49.30 14.28 0.44
CA THR A 525 -49.33 15.46 -0.46
C THR A 525 -48.26 16.53 -0.30
N GLY A 526 -47.41 16.56 -1.31
CA GLY A 526 -47.37 17.63 -2.33
C GLY A 526 -46.62 18.89 -1.98
N GLY A 527 -45.62 19.23 -2.79
CA GLY A 527 -45.15 20.60 -2.83
C GLY A 527 -43.76 20.77 -3.43
N THR A 528 -43.77 21.06 -4.68
CA THR A 528 -42.69 21.66 -5.50
C THR A 528 -42.04 22.88 -4.84
N GLY A 529 -40.73 23.01 -5.01
CA GLY A 529 -40.08 24.31 -4.81
C GLY A 529 -38.59 24.19 -4.62
N GLY A 530 -37.84 24.51 -5.68
CA GLY A 530 -36.38 24.61 -5.65
C GLY A 530 -35.91 25.71 -4.71
N GLN A 531 -34.72 25.50 -4.21
CA GLN A 531 -33.66 26.52 -4.13
C GLN A 531 -32.40 25.87 -3.55
N SER A 532 -31.30 26.03 -4.26
CA SER A 532 -29.95 25.76 -3.77
C SER A 532 -29.64 26.61 -2.56
N PRO A 533 -28.90 26.09 -1.60
CA PRO A 533 -27.98 26.92 -0.84
C PRO A 533 -26.55 26.69 -1.30
N GLN A 534 -25.98 27.77 -1.75
CA GLN A 534 -24.56 28.01 -1.89
C GLN A 534 -23.99 28.23 -0.47
N GLY A 535 -22.85 27.64 -0.21
CA GLY A 535 -21.99 28.19 0.82
C GLY A 535 -21.29 27.18 1.71
N GLY A 536 -20.00 27.18 1.65
CA GLY A 536 -19.13 26.79 2.73
C GLY A 536 -18.14 25.67 2.35
N GLY A 537 -16.96 26.10 1.95
CA GLY A 537 -15.81 25.26 1.62
C GLY A 537 -15.33 24.44 2.81
N GLY A 538 -14.90 23.29 2.48
CA GLY A 538 -14.10 22.39 3.29
C GLY A 538 -13.36 21.51 2.30
N ASP A 539 -12.13 21.89 1.98
CA ASP A 539 -11.26 21.21 1.05
C ASP A 539 -10.87 19.83 1.58
N GLY A 540 -11.66 18.84 1.25
CA GLY A 540 -11.27 17.45 1.31
C GLY A 540 -10.86 16.98 -0.08
N LEU A 541 -9.65 17.31 -0.51
CA LEU A 541 -9.03 16.76 -1.70
C LEU A 541 -8.65 15.30 -1.44
N LEU A 542 -9.59 14.40 -1.61
CA LEU A 542 -9.29 12.99 -1.85
C LEU A 542 -9.29 12.78 -3.36
N ALA A 543 -8.14 13.05 -3.97
CA ALA A 543 -7.90 12.76 -5.37
C ALA A 543 -7.87 11.25 -5.60
N SER A 544 -8.75 10.79 -6.47
CA SER A 544 -8.65 9.53 -7.20
C SER A 544 -7.25 9.43 -7.83
N THR A 545 -6.37 8.59 -7.30
CA THR A 545 -5.07 8.29 -7.88
C THR A 545 -5.03 6.85 -8.39
N GLY A 546 -5.78 6.57 -9.45
CA GLY A 546 -5.40 5.54 -10.40
C GLY A 546 -4.27 6.11 -11.28
N SER A 547 -3.15 5.41 -11.37
CA SER A 547 -2.02 5.55 -12.33
C SER A 547 -1.44 6.94 -12.66
N THR A 548 -2.05 8.05 -12.29
CA THR A 548 -1.50 9.41 -12.44
C THR A 548 -0.53 9.81 -11.32
N ALA A 549 -0.43 9.05 -10.25
CA ALA A 549 0.49 9.35 -9.15
C ALA A 549 1.97 9.29 -9.57
N LEU A 550 2.31 8.42 -10.53
CA LEU A 550 3.67 8.36 -11.10
C LEU A 550 3.99 9.59 -11.96
N LEU A 551 2.99 10.18 -12.63
CA LEU A 551 3.19 11.41 -13.40
C LEU A 551 3.21 12.65 -12.50
N ALA A 552 2.45 12.67 -11.41
CA ALA A 552 2.48 13.74 -10.42
C ALA A 552 3.79 13.76 -9.62
N SER A 553 4.35 12.60 -9.28
CA SER A 553 5.65 12.51 -8.63
C SER A 553 6.80 12.93 -9.55
N ALA A 554 6.74 12.61 -10.85
CA ALA A 554 7.70 13.11 -11.83
C ALA A 554 7.61 14.63 -12.04
N ALA A 555 6.39 15.19 -12.04
CA ALA A 555 6.19 16.65 -12.14
C ALA A 555 6.65 17.37 -10.87
N ALA A 556 6.44 16.80 -9.69
CA ALA A 556 6.92 17.34 -8.42
C ALA A 556 8.46 17.27 -8.32
N ALA A 557 9.08 16.18 -8.76
CA ALA A 557 10.53 16.05 -8.83
C ALA A 557 11.16 17.05 -9.80
N LEU A 558 10.53 17.30 -10.96
CA LEU A 558 10.97 18.32 -11.91
C LEU A 558 10.80 19.74 -11.37
N ALA A 559 9.73 20.03 -10.62
CA ALA A 559 9.53 21.32 -9.97
C ALA A 559 10.54 21.56 -8.84
N LEU A 560 10.88 20.53 -8.06
CA LEU A 560 11.91 20.60 -7.03
C LEU A 560 13.32 20.75 -7.63
N ALA A 561 13.62 20.04 -8.72
CA ALA A 561 14.89 20.19 -9.43
C ALA A 561 15.03 21.59 -10.06
N ALA A 562 13.97 22.12 -10.69
CA ALA A 562 13.96 23.48 -11.24
C ALA A 562 14.05 24.53 -10.12
N GLY A 563 13.36 24.35 -9.00
CA GLY A 563 13.44 25.19 -7.82
C GLY A 563 14.83 25.19 -7.19
N GLY A 564 15.46 24.02 -7.07
CA GLY A 564 16.83 23.86 -6.57
C GLY A 564 17.87 24.58 -7.45
N VAL A 565 17.78 24.45 -8.77
CA VAL A 565 18.67 25.14 -9.70
C VAL A 565 18.49 26.65 -9.61
N LEU A 566 17.25 27.16 -9.56
CA LEU A 566 16.97 28.58 -9.39
C LEU A 566 17.49 29.12 -8.07
N PHE A 567 17.36 28.36 -6.99
CA PHE A 567 17.89 28.73 -5.66
C PHE A 567 19.43 28.82 -5.67
N VAL A 568 20.12 27.84 -6.26
CA VAL A 568 21.58 27.84 -6.37
C VAL A 568 22.07 28.98 -7.23
N VAL A 569 21.40 29.26 -8.36
CA VAL A 569 21.74 30.39 -9.23
C VAL A 569 21.49 31.74 -8.53
N ALA A 570 20.39 31.88 -7.80
CA ALA A 570 20.10 33.09 -7.02
C ALA A 570 21.12 33.30 -5.88
N ARG A 571 21.53 32.23 -5.19
CA ARG A 571 22.55 32.27 -4.15
C ARG A 571 23.93 32.64 -4.70
N ARG A 572 24.33 32.08 -5.86
CA ARG A 572 25.58 32.46 -6.55
C ARG A 572 25.61 33.91 -7.03
N ARG A 573 24.48 34.45 -7.50
CA ARG A 573 24.39 35.87 -7.87
C ARG A 573 24.48 36.83 -6.69
N ARG A 574 24.01 36.44 -5.49
CA ARG A 574 24.17 37.24 -4.25
C ARG A 574 25.59 37.20 -3.69
N ALA A 575 26.30 36.08 -3.88
CA ALA A 575 27.69 35.96 -3.42
C ALA A 575 28.71 36.67 -4.35
N GLY A 576 28.34 36.97 -5.61
CA GLY A 576 29.21 37.66 -6.59
C GLY A 576 29.02 39.18 -6.66
N GLY A 577 28.15 39.77 -5.80
CA GLY A 577 27.86 41.23 -5.78
C GLY A 577 28.52 42.01 -4.64
N ALA A 578 29.45 41.42 -3.90
CA ALA A 578 30.22 42.06 -2.83
C ALA A 578 31.72 41.91 -3.13
N ALA A 579 32.20 42.62 -4.17
CA ALA A 579 33.61 42.94 -4.42
C ALA A 579 33.69 44.31 -5.13
#